data_a283cb7ab94cd8354cfdfbc4294ec75a
#
_entry.id   a283cb7ab94cd8354cfdfbc4294ec75a
#
_cell.length_a   1.000
_cell.length_b   1.000
_cell.length_c   1.000
_cell.angle_alpha   90.00
_cell.angle_beta   90.00
_cell.angle_gamma   90.00
#
_symmetry.space_group_name_H-M   'P 1'
#
loop_
_entity.id
_entity.type
_entity.pdbx_description
1 polymer ?
#
loop_
_entity_poly.entity_id
_entity_poly.type
_entity_poly.pdbx_seq_one_letter_code
_entity_poly.pdbx_strand_id
1 'polypeptide(L)'
;MEIALLIRLTAEDDRPVFVDTNIPIDILRRIAEPDHVAIMLSPPETSVSRFFDRSDPEKQFLLRTMEQMPDATAVLANFRACLEKINSPEVVEGFLHSGFFTLMRDEGRTPEETLRLLEQHFQLN
;
A
#
# COMPACT_ATOMS: atom_id res chain seq x y z
N MET A 1 19.08 -5.46 -3.84
CA MET A 1 17.74 -5.35 -3.29
C MET A 1 17.55 -6.18 -2.06
N GLU A 2 17.76 -5.53 -0.94
CA GLU A 2 17.76 -6.17 0.37
C GLU A 2 16.40 -6.78 0.74
N ILE A 3 15.29 -6.09 0.42
CA ILE A 3 13.94 -6.57 0.72
C ILE A 3 13.64 -7.86 -0.06
N ALA A 4 13.97 -7.91 -1.33
CA ALA A 4 13.74 -9.10 -2.16
C ALA A 4 14.54 -10.30 -1.65
N LEU A 5 15.78 -10.08 -1.21
CA LEU A 5 16.60 -11.11 -0.61
C LEU A 5 16.01 -11.60 0.72
N LEU A 6 15.55 -10.68 1.56
CA LEU A 6 14.94 -11.01 2.84
C LEU A 6 13.68 -11.85 2.65
N ILE A 7 12.80 -11.49 1.71
CA ILE A 7 11.60 -12.25 1.38
C ILE A 7 11.98 -13.66 0.93
N ARG A 8 12.96 -13.78 0.06
CA ARG A 8 13.42 -15.06 -0.47
C ARG A 8 14.00 -15.96 0.63
N LEU A 9 14.85 -15.43 1.49
CA LEU A 9 15.44 -16.18 2.60
C LEU A 9 14.37 -16.63 3.60
N THR A 10 13.37 -15.78 3.85
CA THR A 10 12.28 -16.11 4.76
C THR A 10 11.35 -17.17 4.17
N ALA A 11 11.13 -17.16 2.86
CA ALA A 11 10.29 -18.14 2.17
C ALA A 11 10.90 -19.54 2.08
N GLU A 12 12.18 -19.69 2.37
CA GLU A 12 12.86 -21.00 2.45
C GLU A 12 12.54 -21.76 3.75
N ASP A 13 11.96 -21.08 4.75
CA ASP A 13 11.50 -21.71 5.97
C ASP A 13 10.12 -22.35 5.75
N ASP A 14 9.84 -23.50 6.36
CA ASP A 14 8.57 -24.23 6.23
C ASP A 14 7.37 -23.49 6.86
N ARG A 15 7.60 -22.40 7.54
CA ARG A 15 6.55 -21.62 8.20
C ARG A 15 5.99 -20.55 7.28
N PRO A 16 4.65 -20.33 7.26
CA PRO A 16 4.07 -19.22 6.53
C PRO A 16 4.61 -17.88 7.05
N VAL A 17 5.06 -17.03 6.14
CA VAL A 17 5.54 -15.69 6.46
C VAL A 17 4.78 -14.68 5.64
N PHE A 18 4.27 -13.65 6.30
CA PHE A 18 3.58 -12.54 5.66
C PHE A 18 4.46 -11.29 5.67
N VAL A 19 4.55 -10.65 4.52
CA VAL A 19 5.30 -9.41 4.37
C VAL A 19 4.34 -8.33 3.89
N ASP A 20 4.20 -7.27 4.68
CA ASP A 20 3.43 -6.09 4.32
C ASP A 20 4.40 -4.98 3.93
N THR A 21 4.38 -4.58 2.68
CA THR A 21 5.35 -3.62 2.16
C THR A 21 4.83 -2.96 0.87
N ASN A 22 5.48 -1.87 0.50
CA ASN A 22 5.24 -1.19 -0.76
C ASN A 22 6.35 -1.55 -1.74
N ILE A 23 6.01 -2.33 -2.76
CA ILE A 23 6.96 -2.76 -3.79
C ILE A 23 6.39 -2.40 -5.17
N PRO A 24 7.19 -1.78 -6.06
CA PRO A 24 6.76 -1.56 -7.45
C PRO A 24 6.41 -2.86 -8.16
N ILE A 25 5.43 -2.81 -9.06
CA ILE A 25 4.90 -4.00 -9.76
C ILE A 25 5.99 -4.74 -10.54
N ASP A 26 6.86 -4.03 -11.22
CA ASP A 26 7.93 -4.62 -12.02
C ASP A 26 8.91 -5.43 -11.18
N ILE A 27 9.18 -4.97 -9.96
CA ILE A 27 10.00 -5.71 -8.99
C ILE A 27 9.22 -6.90 -8.45
N LEU A 28 7.96 -6.69 -8.08
CA LEU A 28 7.10 -7.72 -7.52
C LEU A 28 6.97 -8.92 -8.47
N ARG A 29 6.84 -8.67 -9.76
CA ARG A 29 6.78 -9.74 -10.79
C ARG A 29 8.03 -10.60 -10.86
N ARG A 30 9.18 -10.06 -10.40
CA ARG A 30 10.46 -10.78 -10.42
C ARG A 30 10.68 -11.64 -9.18
N ILE A 31 10.00 -11.34 -8.07
CA ILE A 31 10.30 -11.96 -6.77
C ILE A 31 9.17 -12.82 -6.23
N ALA A 32 7.96 -12.70 -6.76
CA ALA A 32 6.80 -13.40 -6.19
C ALA A 32 5.86 -13.94 -7.26
N GLU A 33 5.24 -15.07 -6.95
CA GLU A 33 4.19 -15.67 -7.76
C GLU A 33 2.84 -14.99 -7.48
N PRO A 34 1.94 -14.88 -8.48
CA PRO A 34 0.64 -14.23 -8.28
C PRO A 34 -0.19 -14.80 -7.12
N ASP A 35 -0.13 -16.12 -6.91
CA ASP A 35 -0.89 -16.76 -5.83
C ASP A 35 -0.39 -16.40 -4.43
N HIS A 36 0.79 -15.81 -4.34
CA HIS A 36 1.41 -15.42 -3.08
C HIS A 36 1.35 -13.92 -2.82
N VAL A 37 0.63 -13.18 -3.67
CA VAL A 37 0.55 -11.72 -3.60
C VAL A 37 -0.89 -11.26 -3.54
N ALA A 38 -1.17 -10.33 -2.66
CA ALA A 38 -2.40 -9.56 -2.66
C ALA A 38 -2.05 -8.08 -2.61
N ILE A 39 -2.63 -7.31 -3.51
CA ILE A 39 -2.44 -5.86 -3.56
C ILE A 39 -3.66 -5.19 -2.94
N MET A 40 -3.42 -4.34 -1.95
CA MET A 40 -4.47 -3.57 -1.28
C MET A 40 -4.38 -2.13 -1.73
N LEU A 41 -5.46 -1.64 -2.33
CA LEU A 41 -5.56 -0.26 -2.81
C LEU A 41 -6.60 0.52 -2.02
N SER A 42 -6.35 1.81 -1.86
CA SER A 42 -7.37 2.75 -1.36
C SER A 42 -7.84 3.66 -2.50
N PRO A 43 -9.11 4.10 -2.49
CA PRO A 43 -9.57 5.07 -3.48
C PRO A 43 -8.68 6.32 -3.47
N PRO A 44 -8.29 6.86 -4.63
CA PRO A 44 -7.39 8.02 -4.71
C PRO A 44 -7.90 9.22 -3.90
N GLU A 45 -9.19 9.51 -3.96
CA GLU A 45 -9.80 10.62 -3.23
C GLU A 45 -9.61 10.45 -1.72
N THR A 46 -9.81 9.25 -1.22
CA THR A 46 -9.65 8.94 0.21
C THR A 46 -8.20 9.00 0.64
N SER A 47 -7.30 8.45 -0.18
CA SER A 47 -5.87 8.41 0.13
C SER A 47 -5.26 9.80 0.23
N VAL A 48 -5.68 10.73 -0.63
CA VAL A 48 -5.15 12.09 -0.65
C VAL A 48 -5.85 12.98 0.38
N SER A 49 -7.20 13.02 0.36
CA SER A 49 -7.97 13.95 1.19
C SER A 49 -7.93 13.63 2.67
N ARG A 50 -7.81 12.35 3.03
CA ARG A 50 -7.83 11.89 4.41
C ARG A 50 -6.48 11.43 4.93
N PHE A 51 -5.39 11.79 4.26
CA PHE A 51 -4.06 11.34 4.67
C PHE A 51 -3.74 11.74 6.12
N PHE A 52 -4.05 12.98 6.51
CA PHE A 52 -3.80 13.49 7.85
C PHE A 52 -4.98 13.39 8.81
N ASP A 53 -6.12 12.88 8.37
CA ASP A 53 -7.31 12.74 9.22
C ASP A 53 -7.23 11.57 10.21
N ARG A 54 -6.24 10.71 10.03
CA ARG A 54 -6.06 9.56 10.92
C ARG A 54 -5.31 9.99 12.17
N SER A 55 -5.68 9.41 13.32
CA SER A 55 -4.99 9.60 14.60
C SER A 55 -3.65 8.84 14.66
N ASP A 56 -2.97 8.71 13.53
CA ASP A 56 -1.67 8.08 13.41
C ASP A 56 -0.59 9.05 13.91
N PRO A 57 0.13 8.71 15.01
CA PRO A 57 1.13 9.62 15.58
C PRO A 57 2.25 10.01 14.61
N GLU A 58 2.67 9.10 13.74
CA GLU A 58 3.71 9.38 12.75
C GLU A 58 3.26 10.40 11.72
N LYS A 59 2.03 10.28 11.22
CA LYS A 59 1.46 11.23 10.26
C LYS A 59 1.20 12.59 10.89
N GLN A 60 0.74 12.63 12.13
CA GLN A 60 0.55 13.87 12.86
C GLN A 60 1.88 14.56 13.15
N PHE A 61 2.92 13.81 13.47
CA PHE A 61 4.27 14.35 13.64
C PHE A 61 4.80 14.94 12.32
N LEU A 62 4.61 14.23 11.20
CA LEU A 62 5.00 14.71 9.87
C LEU A 62 4.30 16.02 9.52
N LEU A 63 2.99 16.09 9.73
CA LEU A 63 2.21 17.30 9.49
C LEU A 63 2.73 18.47 10.30
N ARG A 64 2.93 18.30 11.60
CA ARG A 64 3.45 19.35 12.48
C ARG A 64 4.85 19.82 12.07
N THR A 65 5.70 18.88 11.65
CA THR A 65 7.04 19.20 11.18
C THR A 65 6.99 20.08 9.93
N MET A 66 6.13 19.74 8.96
CA MET A 66 5.97 20.55 7.75
C MET A 66 5.38 21.94 8.04
N GLU A 67 4.43 22.02 8.97
CA GLU A 67 3.82 23.30 9.37
C GLU A 67 4.81 24.26 10.04
N GLN A 68 5.87 23.74 10.63
CA GLN A 68 6.91 24.53 11.29
C GLN A 68 8.04 24.99 10.35
N MET A 69 8.03 24.54 9.09
CA MET A 69 9.03 24.94 8.12
C MET A 69 8.81 26.38 7.65
N PRO A 70 9.88 27.12 7.28
CA PRO A 70 9.77 28.52 6.82
C PRO A 70 8.80 28.69 5.65
N ASP A 71 8.79 27.72 4.72
CA ASP A 71 7.92 27.73 3.54
C ASP A 71 6.78 26.71 3.68
N ALA A 72 6.13 26.64 4.84
CA ALA A 72 5.13 25.64 5.17
C ALA A 72 4.05 25.46 4.10
N THR A 73 3.51 26.55 3.57
CA THR A 73 2.48 26.50 2.52
C THR A 73 2.99 25.79 1.27
N ALA A 74 4.19 26.13 0.81
CA ALA A 74 4.79 25.50 -0.36
C ALA A 74 5.14 24.03 -0.10
N VAL A 75 5.66 23.70 1.08
CA VAL A 75 6.01 22.33 1.48
C VAL A 75 4.75 21.47 1.52
N LEU A 76 3.68 21.93 2.13
CA LEU A 76 2.41 21.20 2.20
C LEU A 76 1.78 21.00 0.82
N ALA A 77 1.82 22.04 -0.03
CA ALA A 77 1.31 21.94 -1.40
C ALA A 77 2.10 20.93 -2.23
N ASN A 78 3.42 20.91 -2.10
CA ASN A 78 4.28 19.95 -2.79
C ASN A 78 4.04 18.51 -2.28
N PHE A 79 3.89 18.33 -0.97
CA PHE A 79 3.57 17.03 -0.39
C PHE A 79 2.24 16.49 -0.90
N ARG A 80 1.20 17.35 -0.94
CA ARG A 80 -0.10 16.99 -1.49
C ARG A 80 0.00 16.59 -2.96
N ALA A 81 0.74 17.36 -3.76
CA ALA A 81 0.97 17.05 -5.19
C ALA A 81 1.64 15.68 -5.36
N CYS A 82 2.60 15.33 -4.50
CA CYS A 82 3.23 14.01 -4.50
C CYS A 82 2.23 12.91 -4.17
N LEU A 83 1.37 13.11 -3.16
CA LEU A 83 0.32 12.14 -2.81
C LEU A 83 -0.65 11.93 -3.97
N GLU A 84 -1.07 12.99 -4.64
CA GLU A 84 -1.96 12.93 -5.80
C GLU A 84 -1.32 12.14 -6.94
N LYS A 85 -0.03 12.33 -7.18
CA LYS A 85 0.70 11.64 -8.23
C LYS A 85 0.84 10.13 -7.93
N ILE A 86 1.20 9.78 -6.69
CA ILE A 86 1.34 8.39 -6.25
C ILE A 86 -0.01 7.65 -6.30
N ASN A 87 -1.09 8.35 -5.99
CA ASN A 87 -2.44 7.79 -5.96
C ASN A 87 -3.27 8.16 -7.20
N SER A 88 -2.62 8.51 -8.32
CA SER A 88 -3.31 8.90 -9.55
C SER A 88 -4.14 7.75 -10.11
N PRO A 89 -5.21 8.04 -10.90
CA PRO A 89 -5.98 6.99 -11.56
C PRO A 89 -5.12 6.08 -12.44
N GLU A 90 -4.09 6.61 -13.07
CA GLU A 90 -3.15 5.83 -13.91
C GLU A 90 -2.37 4.80 -13.09
N VAL A 91 -1.92 5.18 -11.89
CA VAL A 91 -1.23 4.26 -10.97
C VAL A 91 -2.18 3.16 -10.51
N VAL A 92 -3.41 3.53 -10.10
CA VAL A 92 -4.43 2.57 -9.69
C VAL A 92 -4.77 1.60 -10.82
N GLU A 93 -4.97 2.10 -12.04
CA GLU A 93 -5.20 1.27 -13.22
C GLU A 93 -4.04 0.31 -13.48
N GLY A 94 -2.80 0.76 -13.33
CA GLY A 94 -1.62 -0.09 -13.43
C GLY A 94 -1.65 -1.27 -12.47
N PHE A 95 -2.06 -1.06 -11.23
CA PHE A 95 -2.22 -2.13 -10.25
C PHE A 95 -3.38 -3.06 -10.60
N LEU A 96 -4.53 -2.51 -11.01
CA LEU A 96 -5.71 -3.31 -11.37
C LEU A 96 -5.45 -4.20 -12.58
N HIS A 97 -4.61 -3.77 -13.53
CA HIS A 97 -4.24 -4.54 -14.72
C HIS A 97 -2.91 -5.30 -14.58
N SER A 98 -2.36 -5.38 -13.38
CA SER A 98 -1.07 -6.04 -13.13
C SER A 98 -1.08 -7.56 -13.30
N GLY A 99 -2.26 -8.18 -13.22
CA GLY A 99 -2.40 -9.63 -13.15
C GLY A 99 -2.33 -10.20 -11.74
N PHE A 100 -2.01 -9.40 -10.74
CA PHE A 100 -2.05 -9.80 -9.33
C PHE A 100 -3.46 -9.64 -8.75
N PHE A 101 -3.78 -10.45 -7.75
CA PHE A 101 -5.01 -10.31 -6.98
C PHE A 101 -5.03 -8.96 -6.28
N THR A 102 -6.01 -8.12 -6.61
CA THR A 102 -6.07 -6.74 -6.14
C THR A 102 -7.41 -6.46 -5.48
N LEU A 103 -7.39 -5.93 -4.27
CA LEU A 103 -8.57 -5.50 -3.54
C LEU A 103 -8.57 -3.99 -3.38
N MET A 104 -9.64 -3.34 -3.83
CA MET A 104 -9.90 -1.95 -3.53
C MET A 104 -10.53 -1.87 -2.14
N ARG A 105 -10.00 -1.01 -1.28
CA ARG A 105 -10.58 -0.75 0.02
C ARG A 105 -11.92 -0.06 -0.17
N ASP A 106 -12.98 -0.73 0.22
CA ASP A 106 -14.35 -0.28 0.07
C ASP A 106 -14.97 -0.10 1.46
N GLU A 107 -15.58 1.06 1.69
CA GLU A 107 -16.26 1.36 2.95
C GLU A 107 -17.45 0.42 3.23
N GLY A 108 -18.02 -0.18 2.17
CA GLY A 108 -19.08 -1.19 2.29
C GLY A 108 -18.59 -2.58 2.69
N ARG A 109 -17.27 -2.80 2.71
CA ARG A 109 -16.69 -4.10 3.06
C ARG A 109 -16.13 -4.05 4.48
N THR A 110 -16.53 -5.03 5.30
CA THR A 110 -16.01 -5.14 6.67
C THR A 110 -14.59 -5.72 6.66
N PRO A 111 -13.79 -5.49 7.73
CA PRO A 111 -12.49 -6.14 7.88
C PRO A 111 -12.57 -7.66 7.82
N GLU A 112 -13.63 -8.27 8.35
CA GLU A 112 -13.86 -9.70 8.33
C GLU A 112 -14.07 -10.23 6.90
N GLU A 113 -14.80 -9.50 6.09
CA GLU A 113 -15.00 -9.85 4.67
C GLU A 113 -13.69 -9.76 3.89
N THR A 114 -12.89 -8.73 4.14
CA THR A 114 -11.56 -8.59 3.54
C THR A 114 -10.66 -9.75 3.95
N LEU A 115 -10.67 -10.12 5.23
CA LEU A 115 -9.88 -11.25 5.73
C LEU A 115 -10.25 -12.54 5.02
N ARG A 116 -11.55 -12.83 4.85
CA ARG A 116 -12.00 -14.03 4.13
C ARG A 116 -11.49 -14.07 2.68
N LEU A 117 -11.54 -12.94 2.00
CA LEU A 117 -11.04 -12.86 0.62
C LEU A 117 -9.54 -13.15 0.55
N LEU A 118 -8.77 -12.64 1.50
CA LEU A 118 -7.33 -12.91 1.60
C LEU A 118 -7.05 -14.37 1.94
N GLU A 119 -7.79 -14.95 2.89
CA GLU A 119 -7.68 -16.36 3.24
C GLU A 119 -7.97 -17.28 2.06
N GLN A 120 -9.00 -16.98 1.28
CA GLN A 120 -9.33 -17.71 0.07
C GLN A 120 -8.23 -17.60 -0.98
N HIS A 121 -7.74 -16.38 -1.21
CA HIS A 121 -6.68 -16.14 -2.19
C HIS A 121 -5.39 -16.88 -1.84
N PHE A 122 -4.98 -16.82 -0.57
CA PHE A 122 -3.77 -17.49 -0.09
C PHE A 122 -3.98 -18.97 0.29
N GLN A 123 -5.20 -19.47 0.18
CA GLN A 123 -5.54 -20.86 0.50
C GLN A 123 -5.16 -21.25 1.94
N LEU A 124 -5.51 -20.39 2.90
CA LEU A 124 -5.17 -20.52 4.30
C LEU A 124 -6.25 -21.25 5.15
N ASN A 125 -7.05 -22.05 4.59
CA ASN A 125 -8.10 -22.76 5.34
C ASN A 125 -7.66 -24.12 5.85
#